data_a38980cdb5fb0285355612dadf02dcec
#
_entry.id   a38980cdb5fb0285355612dadf02dcec
#
_cell.length_a   1.000
_cell.length_b   1.000
_cell.length_c   1.000
_cell.angle_alpha   90.00
_cell.angle_beta   90.00
_cell.angle_gamma   90.00
#
_symmetry.space_group_name_H-M   'P 1'
#
loop_
_entity.id
_entity.type
_entity.pdbx_description
1 polymer ?
#
loop_
_entity_poly.entity_id
_entity_poly.type
_entity_poly.pdbx_seq_one_letter_code
_entity_poly.pdbx_strand_id
1 'polypeptide(L)'
;YWYQRPGTGKLAGPWLGGTQDFGSTEPDSGWHWVTNESMNYLNWSSGQPDNQGNENALHFGESAGVRMPTWDDADRLDDSIRGFVRELSADSTTVGLRYWDSLAWEGYTLFANNGGRAFYLIDNKGRTIHRWRVSDKTVGALYLLENGLVSQIGNLNNPNFLNGGRVSLIDWDGNKTWSFDYSDSTHCQHHDAIWLPNGHMVAIAWERKTRAEAIAAGRDTAKLTAGKLWPDHIIEVDTATDSIVWEWHIWDHLVQDHDSTKANYGVVGDHRELIDLNFTDQGSPSAADWIHANALDYDSVFDQILFSARDFDEVWVIDHSTTTEEAREHTGGRQGMGGDLLYRWGNPQTYRAGDSTNRLFYHQHHTSWIKPGLSGAGNITLFDNGLLRPGTLYSTAIEFTPPVDSTGHYETPTPGQPYGPAGPVWQYIATPPSSFYSSQLGSVQRLPNGNTLICEGNKGRFFELGPDSAMVWTYTNPVSDTLPAYQGTVVQNAVHRSPRYAPDYAGLQGHDLTPGYPVELYQTRQYVGVKQAPPAGSVPVGLAVRPNPFGRQARISFNLPRAASAELGIYSVDGRLVRTLLATSGTVWDGADNNGYLVGRGVYYCRLQGPTFSTSAKLVKTE
;
A
#
# COMPACT_ATOMS: atom_id res chain seq x y z
N TYR A 1 0.95 -23.61 11.77
CA TYR A 1 0.62 -23.59 13.20
C TYR A 1 0.76 -24.99 13.79
N TRP A 2 1.35 -25.11 15.00
CA TRP A 2 1.45 -26.36 15.75
C TRP A 2 0.35 -26.40 16.82
N TYR A 3 -0.30 -27.55 16.97
CA TYR A 3 -1.40 -27.73 17.90
C TYR A 3 -1.03 -28.79 18.96
N GLN A 4 -1.53 -28.61 20.17
CA GLN A 4 -1.42 -29.62 21.21
C GLN A 4 -2.63 -30.54 21.12
N ARG A 5 -2.40 -31.84 20.91
CA ARG A 5 -3.49 -32.86 20.87
C ARG A 5 -4.16 -32.96 22.26
N PRO A 6 -5.47 -32.80 22.34
CA PRO A 6 -6.17 -32.94 23.61
C PRO A 6 -5.92 -34.31 24.26
N GLY A 7 -5.58 -34.30 25.56
CA GLY A 7 -5.41 -35.53 26.36
C GLY A 7 -4.07 -36.24 26.21
N THR A 8 -3.24 -35.92 25.23
CA THR A 8 -1.94 -36.60 25.03
C THR A 8 -0.72 -35.75 25.33
N GLY A 9 -0.88 -34.42 25.33
CA GLY A 9 0.23 -33.46 25.46
C GLY A 9 1.15 -33.38 24.25
N LYS A 10 0.95 -34.19 23.23
CA LYS A 10 1.74 -34.22 21.99
C LYS A 10 1.40 -33.02 21.10
N LEU A 11 2.38 -32.53 20.34
CA LEU A 11 2.19 -31.49 19.35
C LEU A 11 1.95 -32.15 17.98
N ALA A 12 0.96 -31.65 17.23
CA ALA A 12 0.76 -32.03 15.83
C ALA A 12 1.00 -30.80 14.93
N GLY A 13 1.71 -30.98 13.86
CA GLY A 13 1.94 -29.95 12.84
C GLY A 13 0.80 -29.88 11.83
N PRO A 14 0.83 -28.89 10.93
CA PRO A 14 -0.16 -28.76 9.87
C PRO A 14 -0.04 -29.89 8.85
N TRP A 15 -1.17 -30.20 8.18
CA TRP A 15 -1.19 -31.10 7.02
C TRP A 15 -0.30 -30.60 5.89
N LEU A 16 0.45 -31.51 5.26
CA LEU A 16 1.39 -31.21 4.18
C LEU A 16 0.84 -31.48 2.77
N GLY A 17 -0.35 -32.08 2.68
CA GLY A 17 -0.95 -32.40 1.38
C GLY A 17 -0.43 -33.66 0.70
N GLY A 18 0.38 -34.49 1.40
CA GLY A 18 0.66 -35.86 0.99
C GLY A 18 -0.47 -36.80 1.36
N THR A 19 -0.79 -37.74 0.50
CA THR A 19 -1.80 -38.78 0.72
C THR A 19 -1.34 -40.11 0.14
N GLN A 20 -1.81 -41.21 0.72
CA GLN A 20 -1.53 -42.54 0.27
C GLN A 20 -2.72 -43.13 -0.48
N ASP A 21 -2.45 -43.86 -1.56
CA ASP A 21 -3.49 -44.54 -2.33
C ASP A 21 -4.11 -45.70 -1.51
N PHE A 22 -5.43 -45.78 -1.57
CA PHE A 22 -6.16 -46.84 -0.88
C PHE A 22 -5.77 -48.21 -1.46
N GLY A 23 -5.30 -49.11 -0.58
CA GLY A 23 -4.90 -50.47 -0.95
C GLY A 23 -3.42 -50.59 -1.38
N SER A 24 -2.61 -49.57 -1.18
CA SER A 24 -1.17 -49.60 -1.33
C SER A 24 -0.54 -50.60 -0.35
N THR A 25 0.67 -51.08 -0.66
CA THR A 25 1.45 -51.91 0.28
C THR A 25 2.00 -51.01 1.39
N GLU A 26 1.52 -51.24 2.59
CA GLU A 26 1.90 -50.46 3.78
C GLU A 26 3.32 -50.79 4.25
N PRO A 27 3.99 -49.83 4.92
CA PRO A 27 3.52 -48.45 5.20
C PRO A 27 4.03 -47.41 4.17
N ASP A 28 4.94 -47.78 3.28
CA ASP A 28 5.80 -46.84 2.54
C ASP A 28 5.49 -46.71 1.04
N SER A 29 4.49 -47.45 0.53
CA SER A 29 4.12 -47.37 -0.89
C SER A 29 2.86 -46.54 -1.15
N GLY A 30 2.70 -46.03 -2.38
CA GLY A 30 1.49 -45.31 -2.81
C GLY A 30 1.37 -43.87 -2.32
N TRP A 31 2.40 -43.29 -1.71
CA TRP A 31 2.40 -41.90 -1.29
C TRP A 31 2.59 -40.97 -2.49
N HIS A 32 1.74 -39.95 -2.58
CA HIS A 32 1.80 -38.90 -3.59
C HIS A 32 1.23 -37.59 -3.06
N TRP A 33 1.53 -36.49 -3.72
CA TRP A 33 0.91 -35.21 -3.41
C TRP A 33 -0.54 -35.18 -3.91
N VAL A 34 -1.44 -34.51 -3.19
CA VAL A 34 -2.85 -34.31 -3.62
C VAL A 34 -2.97 -33.60 -4.99
N THR A 35 -1.90 -33.04 -5.50
CA THR A 35 -1.76 -32.47 -6.84
C THR A 35 -1.45 -33.50 -7.91
N ASN A 36 -1.29 -34.77 -7.56
CA ASN A 36 -0.79 -35.89 -8.39
C ASN A 36 0.65 -35.73 -8.87
N GLU A 37 1.43 -34.87 -8.27
CA GLU A 37 2.88 -34.80 -8.51
C GLU A 37 3.59 -35.95 -7.80
N SER A 38 4.66 -36.42 -8.40
CA SER A 38 5.49 -37.48 -7.80
C SER A 38 6.17 -36.95 -6.53
N MET A 39 6.18 -37.79 -5.48
CA MET A 39 6.86 -37.46 -4.23
C MET A 39 8.35 -37.78 -4.34
N ASN A 40 9.13 -36.88 -4.95
CA ASN A 40 10.54 -37.03 -5.25
C ASN A 40 11.47 -36.71 -4.06
N TYR A 41 10.95 -36.07 -3.04
CA TYR A 41 11.66 -35.76 -1.79
C TYR A 41 10.91 -36.37 -0.63
N LEU A 42 11.61 -37.11 0.20
CA LEU A 42 11.06 -37.77 1.38
C LEU A 42 11.81 -37.27 2.62
N ASN A 43 11.08 -36.87 3.65
CA ASN A 43 11.65 -36.35 4.89
C ASN A 43 10.93 -36.93 6.12
N TRP A 44 10.71 -38.25 6.10
CA TRP A 44 10.04 -38.93 7.19
C TRP A 44 10.85 -38.89 8.50
N SER A 45 10.15 -38.81 9.60
CA SER A 45 10.72 -39.03 10.93
C SER A 45 11.24 -40.46 11.04
N SER A 46 12.17 -40.70 11.95
CA SER A 46 12.69 -42.05 12.17
C SER A 46 11.57 -43.01 12.60
N GLY A 47 11.36 -44.07 11.79
CA GLY A 47 10.31 -45.07 12.01
C GLY A 47 8.98 -44.74 11.35
N GLN A 48 8.93 -43.66 10.53
CA GLN A 48 7.75 -43.28 9.77
C GLN A 48 7.97 -43.49 8.25
N PRO A 49 6.92 -43.70 7.45
CA PRO A 49 5.51 -43.92 7.86
C PRO A 49 5.32 -45.29 8.53
N ASP A 50 4.45 -45.39 9.55
CA ASP A 50 4.28 -46.67 10.29
C ASP A 50 2.82 -47.18 10.27
N ASN A 51 1.88 -46.44 9.70
CA ASN A 51 0.47 -46.79 9.54
C ASN A 51 -0.22 -47.30 10.83
N GLN A 52 0.11 -46.69 11.99
CA GLN A 52 -0.53 -47.05 13.25
C GLN A 52 -1.99 -46.55 13.29
N GLY A 53 -2.92 -47.33 12.80
CA GLY A 53 -4.35 -47.02 12.84
C GLY A 53 -4.93 -46.54 11.51
N ASN A 54 -4.38 -46.94 10.40
CA ASN A 54 -4.81 -46.59 9.04
C ASN A 54 -4.48 -45.11 8.69
N GLU A 55 -3.26 -44.73 8.92
CA GLU A 55 -2.72 -43.39 8.67
C GLU A 55 -2.34 -43.25 7.20
N ASN A 56 -3.02 -42.35 6.51
CA ASN A 56 -2.94 -42.18 5.06
C ASN A 56 -2.84 -40.72 4.61
N ALA A 57 -2.45 -39.84 5.50
CA ALA A 57 -2.21 -38.43 5.24
C ALA A 57 -0.98 -37.92 5.98
N LEU A 58 -0.29 -36.95 5.38
CA LEU A 58 1.02 -36.45 5.78
C LEU A 58 0.92 -35.16 6.60
N HIS A 59 1.60 -35.10 7.74
CA HIS A 59 1.76 -33.88 8.52
C HIS A 59 3.20 -33.72 9.05
N PHE A 60 3.53 -32.58 9.64
CA PHE A 60 4.78 -32.42 10.38
C PHE A 60 4.72 -33.16 11.72
N GLY A 61 5.75 -33.96 12.00
CA GLY A 61 5.86 -34.78 13.20
C GLY A 61 6.39 -34.03 14.41
N GLU A 62 6.34 -34.72 15.56
CA GLU A 62 6.98 -34.28 16.79
C GLU A 62 7.83 -35.41 17.39
N SER A 63 8.86 -35.06 18.15
CA SER A 63 9.62 -36.01 18.97
C SER A 63 9.83 -35.45 20.37
N ALA A 64 9.31 -36.17 21.38
CA ALA A 64 9.45 -35.84 22.80
C ALA A 64 8.99 -34.41 23.15
N GLY A 65 7.90 -33.92 22.54
CA GLY A 65 7.35 -32.56 22.74
C GLY A 65 8.09 -31.47 21.97
N VAL A 66 9.02 -31.83 21.09
CA VAL A 66 9.76 -30.89 20.23
C VAL A 66 9.21 -30.94 18.83
N ARG A 67 8.97 -29.79 18.23
CA ARG A 67 8.54 -29.63 16.83
C ARG A 67 9.65 -30.08 15.90
N MET A 68 9.32 -31.01 15.00
CA MET A 68 10.27 -31.56 14.04
C MET A 68 9.95 -31.08 12.63
N PRO A 69 10.98 -30.78 11.80
CA PRO A 69 10.77 -30.48 10.38
C PRO A 69 10.53 -31.76 9.55
N THR A 70 10.57 -32.93 10.17
CA THR A 70 10.36 -34.24 9.55
C THR A 70 8.87 -34.59 9.52
N TRP A 71 8.52 -35.55 8.66
CA TRP A 71 7.15 -35.95 8.37
C TRP A 71 6.71 -37.13 9.22
N ASP A 72 5.40 -37.17 9.49
CA ASP A 72 4.69 -38.22 10.20
C ASP A 72 3.38 -38.50 9.45
N ASP A 73 2.93 -39.73 9.41
CA ASP A 73 1.63 -40.10 8.86
C ASP A 73 0.53 -40.03 9.95
N ALA A 74 -0.69 -39.77 9.55
CA ALA A 74 -1.85 -39.73 10.42
C ALA A 74 -3.11 -40.09 9.65
N ASP A 75 -4.16 -40.49 10.39
CA ASP A 75 -5.49 -40.63 9.81
C ASP A 75 -5.96 -39.28 9.25
N ARG A 76 -6.31 -39.22 7.98
CA ARG A 76 -6.85 -38.03 7.31
C ARG A 76 -8.11 -37.44 7.97
N LEU A 77 -8.74 -38.21 8.86
CA LEU A 77 -9.89 -37.79 9.65
C LEU A 77 -9.51 -37.30 11.04
N ASP A 78 -8.21 -37.25 11.39
CA ASP A 78 -7.76 -36.73 12.68
C ASP A 78 -8.05 -35.22 12.76
N ASP A 79 -9.13 -34.88 13.44
CA ASP A 79 -9.59 -33.50 13.65
C ASP A 79 -8.72 -32.71 14.64
N SER A 80 -7.78 -33.39 15.33
CA SER A 80 -6.78 -32.75 16.18
C SER A 80 -5.69 -32.04 15.39
N ILE A 81 -5.51 -32.36 14.09
CA ILE A 81 -4.57 -31.69 13.19
C ILE A 81 -5.32 -30.54 12.49
N ARG A 82 -5.00 -29.33 12.90
CA ARG A 82 -5.67 -28.12 12.43
C ARG A 82 -4.74 -27.29 11.58
N GLY A 83 -5.16 -26.99 10.37
CA GLY A 83 -4.40 -26.22 9.41
C GLY A 83 -3.66 -27.09 8.40
N PHE A 84 -3.22 -26.49 7.33
CA PHE A 84 -2.49 -27.14 6.25
C PHE A 84 -1.41 -26.20 5.71
N VAL A 85 -0.34 -26.78 5.17
CA VAL A 85 0.65 -26.05 4.38
C VAL A 85 0.14 -26.04 2.95
N ARG A 86 0.04 -24.87 2.38
CA ARG A 86 -0.22 -24.69 0.95
C ARG A 86 1.06 -24.21 0.28
N GLU A 87 1.58 -24.99 -0.62
CA GLU A 87 2.56 -24.52 -1.55
C GLU A 87 1.86 -23.69 -2.65
N LEU A 88 2.33 -22.48 -2.83
CA LEU A 88 1.94 -21.65 -3.97
C LEU A 88 3.16 -21.66 -4.90
N SER A 89 3.02 -22.18 -6.13
CA SER A 89 4.06 -21.96 -7.12
C SER A 89 4.27 -20.45 -7.29
N ALA A 90 5.54 -20.02 -7.37
CA ALA A 90 5.87 -18.60 -7.58
C ALA A 90 5.14 -18.01 -8.79
N ASP A 91 4.86 -18.82 -9.80
CA ASP A 91 4.13 -18.43 -11.01
C ASP A 91 2.61 -18.28 -10.82
N SER A 92 2.04 -18.80 -9.72
CA SER A 92 0.59 -18.73 -9.46
C SER A 92 0.18 -17.55 -8.56
N THR A 93 1.09 -16.92 -7.84
CA THR A 93 0.79 -15.74 -7.03
C THR A 93 0.86 -14.48 -7.89
N THR A 94 -0.24 -13.76 -7.96
CA THR A 94 -0.34 -12.51 -8.72
C THR A 94 -0.42 -11.29 -7.82
N VAL A 95 -0.92 -11.46 -6.59
CA VAL A 95 -1.06 -10.43 -5.56
C VAL A 95 -0.63 -10.98 -4.20
N GLY A 96 -0.45 -10.09 -3.24
CA GLY A 96 0.09 -10.42 -1.93
C GLY A 96 1.62 -10.58 -1.99
N LEU A 97 2.16 -11.40 -1.11
CA LEU A 97 3.59 -11.72 -1.10
C LEU A 97 3.98 -12.52 -2.34
N ARG A 98 4.94 -11.97 -3.11
CA ARG A 98 5.46 -12.57 -4.34
C ARG A 98 6.83 -13.22 -4.14
N TYR A 99 7.66 -12.60 -3.33
CA TYR A 99 8.99 -13.08 -2.99
C TYR A 99 9.42 -12.55 -1.63
N TRP A 100 10.15 -13.33 -0.87
CA TRP A 100 10.77 -12.94 0.39
C TRP A 100 12.08 -13.71 0.60
N ASP A 101 13.12 -12.98 0.98
CA ASP A 101 14.41 -13.47 1.40
C ASP A 101 14.71 -12.99 2.83
N SER A 102 15.55 -13.74 3.55
CA SER A 102 15.99 -13.37 4.91
C SER A 102 16.82 -12.08 4.98
N LEU A 103 17.30 -11.59 3.84
CA LEU A 103 18.01 -10.30 3.72
C LEU A 103 17.07 -9.09 3.69
N ALA A 104 15.76 -9.32 3.56
CA ALA A 104 14.76 -8.25 3.65
C ALA A 104 14.74 -7.70 5.08
N TRP A 105 14.75 -6.36 5.21
CA TRP A 105 14.67 -5.70 6.50
C TRP A 105 13.34 -5.96 7.19
N GLU A 106 13.39 -6.48 8.41
CA GLU A 106 12.20 -6.80 9.19
C GLU A 106 11.47 -5.51 9.59
N GLY A 107 10.17 -5.47 9.32
CA GLY A 107 9.36 -4.30 9.64
C GLY A 107 7.92 -4.44 9.16
N TYR A 108 7.15 -3.37 9.36
CA TYR A 108 5.75 -3.30 9.00
C TYR A 108 5.53 -2.26 7.91
N THR A 109 4.95 -2.68 6.79
CA THR A 109 4.66 -1.81 5.63
C THR A 109 3.23 -1.30 5.69
N LEU A 110 3.09 0.03 5.73
CA LEU A 110 1.79 0.73 5.72
C LEU A 110 1.43 1.12 4.29
N PHE A 111 0.20 0.84 3.88
CA PHE A 111 -0.30 1.32 2.58
C PHE A 111 -1.82 1.49 2.57
N ALA A 112 -2.29 2.30 1.63
CA ALA A 112 -3.69 2.40 1.24
C ALA A 112 -3.83 2.30 -0.27
N ASN A 113 -4.92 1.71 -0.74
CA ASN A 113 -5.28 1.85 -2.15
C ASN A 113 -5.64 3.30 -2.46
N ASN A 114 -5.08 3.87 -3.53
CA ASN A 114 -5.38 5.25 -3.92
C ASN A 114 -6.87 5.40 -4.28
N GLY A 115 -7.56 6.31 -3.60
CA GLY A 115 -9.02 6.44 -3.65
C GLY A 115 -9.78 5.47 -2.74
N GLY A 116 -9.11 4.59 -2.00
CA GLY A 116 -9.70 3.65 -1.05
C GLY A 116 -10.06 4.26 0.31
N ARG A 117 -10.81 3.50 1.11
CA ARG A 117 -11.23 3.85 2.49
C ARG A 117 -10.74 2.83 3.52
N ALA A 118 -9.59 2.23 3.27
CA ALA A 118 -8.95 1.32 4.21
C ALA A 118 -7.43 1.44 4.11
N PHE A 119 -6.75 1.39 5.26
CA PHE A 119 -5.31 1.27 5.37
C PHE A 119 -4.96 -0.13 5.84
N TYR A 120 -3.80 -0.61 5.46
CA TYR A 120 -3.28 -1.90 5.86
C TYR A 120 -1.85 -1.74 6.37
N LEU A 121 -1.58 -2.33 7.51
CA LEU A 121 -0.24 -2.55 8.04
C LEU A 121 0.04 -4.04 7.90
N ILE A 122 1.08 -4.40 7.18
CA ILE A 122 1.46 -5.80 6.93
C ILE A 122 2.89 -6.07 7.38
N ASP A 123 3.17 -7.31 7.76
CA ASP A 123 4.53 -7.80 7.97
C ASP A 123 5.22 -8.20 6.65
N ASN A 124 6.50 -8.57 6.72
CA ASN A 124 7.25 -9.02 5.55
C ASN A 124 6.69 -10.30 4.88
N LYS A 125 5.84 -11.05 5.57
CA LYS A 125 5.15 -12.23 5.01
C LYS A 125 3.79 -11.89 4.42
N GLY A 126 3.45 -10.61 4.31
CA GLY A 126 2.19 -10.12 3.75
C GLY A 126 0.99 -10.34 4.65
N ARG A 127 1.21 -10.70 5.93
CA ARG A 127 0.12 -10.92 6.89
C ARG A 127 -0.33 -9.58 7.46
N THR A 128 -1.65 -9.42 7.61
CA THR A 128 -2.25 -8.22 8.18
C THR A 128 -1.89 -8.13 9.66
N ILE A 129 -1.22 -7.05 10.05
CA ILE A 129 -0.99 -6.67 11.45
C ILE A 129 -2.16 -5.84 11.93
N HIS A 130 -2.53 -4.84 11.14
CA HIS A 130 -3.69 -3.99 11.43
C HIS A 130 -4.38 -3.51 10.17
N ARG A 131 -5.68 -3.17 10.31
CA ARG A 131 -6.49 -2.63 9.23
C ARG A 131 -7.39 -1.52 9.76
N TRP A 132 -7.20 -0.32 9.28
CA TRP A 132 -8.12 0.79 9.53
C TRP A 132 -9.22 0.85 8.48
N ARG A 133 -10.40 1.27 8.89
CA ARG A 133 -11.49 1.68 8.00
C ARG A 133 -11.80 3.13 8.28
N VAL A 134 -11.84 3.94 7.24
CA VAL A 134 -11.98 5.39 7.35
C VAL A 134 -13.14 5.91 6.50
N SER A 135 -13.63 7.10 6.85
CA SER A 135 -14.73 7.74 6.15
C SER A 135 -14.30 8.37 4.83
N ASP A 136 -13.11 8.96 4.78
CA ASP A 136 -12.64 9.72 3.65
C ASP A 136 -11.82 8.83 2.69
N LYS A 137 -11.90 9.11 1.38
CA LYS A 137 -11.02 8.47 0.40
C LYS A 137 -9.61 9.00 0.56
N THR A 138 -8.63 8.10 0.60
CA THR A 138 -7.20 8.44 0.64
C THR A 138 -6.69 8.78 -0.77
N VAL A 139 -6.15 9.97 -0.95
CA VAL A 139 -5.73 10.47 -2.28
C VAL A 139 -4.31 11.07 -2.28
N GLY A 140 -3.54 10.82 -1.25
CA GLY A 140 -2.17 11.32 -1.08
C GLY A 140 -1.37 10.45 -0.13
N ALA A 141 -0.37 11.05 0.49
CA ALA A 141 0.52 10.40 1.41
C ALA A 141 -0.20 9.88 2.66
N LEU A 142 0.35 8.80 3.21
CA LEU A 142 -0.11 8.13 4.42
C LEU A 142 1.10 7.85 5.31
N TYR A 143 1.06 8.30 6.57
CA TYR A 143 2.16 8.11 7.52
C TYR A 143 1.65 7.64 8.88
N LEU A 144 2.32 6.66 9.47
CA LEU A 144 2.19 6.36 10.89
C LEU A 144 3.14 7.28 11.66
N LEU A 145 2.61 8.03 12.61
CA LEU A 145 3.36 8.96 13.43
C LEU A 145 3.87 8.28 14.71
N GLU A 146 4.88 8.87 15.36
CA GLU A 146 5.46 8.33 16.59
C GLU A 146 4.46 8.23 17.76
N ASN A 147 3.43 9.05 17.76
CA ASN A 147 2.34 9.02 18.74
C ASN A 147 1.25 7.96 18.45
N GLY A 148 1.42 7.11 17.43
CA GLY A 148 0.50 6.04 17.06
C GLY A 148 -0.66 6.47 16.16
N LEU A 149 -0.77 7.73 15.81
CA LEU A 149 -1.79 8.22 14.90
C LEU A 149 -1.34 8.03 13.43
N VAL A 150 -2.30 7.81 12.54
CA VAL A 150 -2.07 7.75 11.10
C VAL A 150 -2.49 9.07 10.47
N SER A 151 -1.55 9.76 9.82
CA SER A 151 -1.82 10.95 9.00
C SER A 151 -2.33 10.54 7.63
N GLN A 152 -3.46 11.09 7.20
CA GLN A 152 -4.15 10.79 5.94
C GLN A 152 -4.47 12.06 5.16
N ILE A 153 -4.20 12.04 3.85
CA ILE A 153 -4.75 13.01 2.90
C ILE A 153 -6.11 12.51 2.41
N GLY A 154 -7.16 13.20 2.80
CA GLY A 154 -8.56 12.91 2.47
C GLY A 154 -9.09 13.74 1.31
N ASN A 155 -10.03 13.18 0.53
CA ASN A 155 -10.65 13.88 -0.60
C ASN A 155 -12.00 14.50 -0.22
N LEU A 156 -12.09 15.81 -0.27
CA LEU A 156 -13.33 16.58 -0.08
C LEU A 156 -14.15 16.74 -1.37
N ASN A 157 -13.66 16.23 -2.51
CA ASN A 157 -14.30 16.34 -3.83
C ASN A 157 -14.58 17.80 -4.23
N ASN A 158 -13.61 18.71 -4.04
CA ASN A 158 -13.74 20.10 -4.43
C ASN A 158 -13.88 20.23 -5.95
N PRO A 159 -14.97 20.83 -6.47
CA PRO A 159 -15.21 20.91 -7.92
C PRO A 159 -14.27 21.87 -8.65
N ASN A 160 -13.50 22.70 -7.93
CA ASN A 160 -12.58 23.67 -8.51
C ASN A 160 -11.17 23.12 -8.74
N PHE A 161 -10.81 21.98 -8.07
CA PHE A 161 -9.49 21.36 -8.08
C PHE A 161 -9.59 19.86 -8.36
N LEU A 162 -8.47 19.17 -8.46
CA LEU A 162 -8.45 17.74 -8.86
C LEU A 162 -8.90 16.82 -7.72
N ASN A 163 -8.23 16.88 -6.56
CA ASN A 163 -8.50 16.04 -5.39
C ASN A 163 -7.83 16.62 -4.14
N GLY A 164 -8.10 16.03 -2.97
CA GLY A 164 -7.52 16.46 -1.70
C GLY A 164 -8.47 17.31 -0.87
N GLY A 165 -7.92 18.24 -0.11
CA GLY A 165 -8.63 19.24 0.68
C GLY A 165 -8.64 19.02 2.18
N ARG A 166 -8.26 17.83 2.67
CA ARG A 166 -8.26 17.50 4.10
C ARG A 166 -7.03 16.75 4.52
N VAL A 167 -6.42 17.14 5.63
CA VAL A 167 -5.48 16.33 6.39
C VAL A 167 -6.19 15.82 7.64
N SER A 168 -6.06 14.53 7.96
CA SER A 168 -6.68 13.93 9.15
C SER A 168 -5.70 13.12 9.95
N LEU A 169 -5.88 13.07 11.27
CA LEU A 169 -5.25 12.12 12.17
C LEU A 169 -6.26 11.05 12.58
N ILE A 170 -5.88 9.81 12.40
CA ILE A 170 -6.70 8.61 12.64
C ILE A 170 -6.04 7.79 13.74
N ASP A 171 -6.78 7.44 14.78
CA ASP A 171 -6.30 6.57 15.85
C ASP A 171 -6.25 5.09 15.43
N TRP A 172 -5.76 4.22 16.32
CA TRP A 172 -5.66 2.78 16.04
C TRP A 172 -7.03 2.14 15.79
N ASP A 173 -8.08 2.64 16.39
CA ASP A 173 -9.45 2.12 16.21
C ASP A 173 -10.15 2.64 14.95
N GLY A 174 -9.50 3.52 14.19
CA GLY A 174 -10.02 4.12 12.95
C GLY A 174 -10.87 5.37 13.18
N ASN A 175 -10.86 5.94 14.38
CA ASN A 175 -11.55 7.19 14.65
C ASN A 175 -10.68 8.39 14.21
N LYS A 176 -11.33 9.38 13.60
CA LYS A 176 -10.71 10.65 13.28
C LYS A 176 -10.60 11.49 14.56
N THR A 177 -9.37 11.70 15.05
CA THR A 177 -9.09 12.45 16.29
C THR A 177 -8.87 13.94 16.03
N TRP A 178 -8.39 14.27 14.82
CA TRP A 178 -8.19 15.63 14.37
C TRP A 178 -8.34 15.72 12.85
N SER A 179 -8.72 16.88 12.33
CA SER A 179 -8.64 17.15 10.89
C SER A 179 -8.59 18.63 10.60
N PHE A 180 -7.86 18.99 9.56
CA PHE A 180 -7.77 20.33 9.02
C PHE A 180 -8.27 20.35 7.58
N ASP A 181 -9.30 21.15 7.31
CA ASP A 181 -9.88 21.34 5.99
C ASP A 181 -9.29 22.60 5.36
N TYR A 182 -8.57 22.43 4.26
CA TYR A 182 -8.04 23.52 3.48
C TYR A 182 -8.51 23.38 2.03
N SER A 183 -9.76 23.76 1.79
CA SER A 183 -10.44 23.51 0.51
C SER A 183 -11.61 24.48 0.36
N ASP A 184 -11.45 25.47 -0.51
CA ASP A 184 -12.48 26.44 -0.86
C ASP A 184 -12.51 26.70 -2.39
N SER A 185 -12.97 27.86 -2.85
CA SER A 185 -12.99 28.23 -4.27
C SER A 185 -11.62 28.66 -4.81
N THR A 186 -10.67 28.95 -3.93
CA THR A 186 -9.36 29.54 -4.22
C THR A 186 -8.17 28.68 -3.81
N HIS A 187 -8.35 27.78 -2.84
CA HIS A 187 -7.29 26.91 -2.31
C HIS A 187 -7.75 25.48 -2.19
N CYS A 188 -6.81 24.55 -2.30
CA CYS A 188 -7.06 23.14 -2.00
C CYS A 188 -5.76 22.41 -1.63
N GLN A 189 -5.68 21.86 -0.41
CA GLN A 189 -4.61 20.99 0.01
C GLN A 189 -4.56 19.73 -0.86
N HIS A 190 -3.37 19.22 -1.18
CA HIS A 190 -3.23 17.99 -1.99
C HIS A 190 -1.92 17.24 -1.70
N HIS A 191 -1.84 16.02 -2.20
CA HIS A 191 -0.71 15.08 -2.25
C HIS A 191 0.00 14.80 -0.93
N ASP A 192 0.53 15.78 -0.21
CA ASP A 192 1.41 15.54 0.92
C ASP A 192 1.17 16.48 2.10
N ALA A 193 1.38 15.96 3.30
CA ALA A 193 1.49 16.71 4.54
C ALA A 193 2.44 15.99 5.49
N ILE A 194 3.41 16.72 6.01
CA ILE A 194 4.44 16.20 6.95
C ILE A 194 4.26 16.84 8.33
N TRP A 195 4.88 16.22 9.34
CA TRP A 195 4.76 16.66 10.73
C TRP A 195 6.12 17.09 11.25
N LEU A 196 6.18 18.30 11.80
CA LEU A 196 7.38 18.87 12.39
C LEU A 196 7.58 18.39 13.83
N PRO A 197 8.81 18.46 14.38
CA PRO A 197 9.07 18.07 15.76
C PRO A 197 8.29 18.86 16.82
N ASN A 198 7.85 20.09 16.50
CA ASN A 198 7.01 20.92 17.37
C ASN A 198 5.52 20.51 17.37
N GLY A 199 5.13 19.52 16.56
CA GLY A 199 3.76 19.05 16.41
C GLY A 199 2.94 19.79 15.36
N HIS A 200 3.51 20.78 14.68
CA HIS A 200 2.84 21.44 13.57
C HIS A 200 2.81 20.55 12.32
N MET A 201 1.87 20.81 11.45
CA MET A 201 1.71 20.15 10.17
C MET A 201 2.13 21.12 9.04
N VAL A 202 2.99 20.65 8.13
CA VAL A 202 3.31 21.37 6.89
C VAL A 202 2.67 20.66 5.71
N ALA A 203 1.94 21.36 4.87
CA ALA A 203 1.18 20.76 3.76
C ALA A 203 1.33 21.57 2.47
N ILE A 204 1.25 20.84 1.34
CA ILE A 204 1.16 21.41 -0.01
C ILE A 204 -0.29 21.75 -0.31
N ALA A 205 -0.51 22.88 -0.97
CA ALA A 205 -1.81 23.25 -1.48
C ALA A 205 -1.71 23.99 -2.82
N TRP A 206 -2.72 23.83 -3.66
CA TRP A 206 -2.93 24.73 -4.81
C TRP A 206 -3.54 26.05 -4.35
N GLU A 207 -3.14 27.14 -4.97
CA GLU A 207 -3.85 28.40 -4.96
C GLU A 207 -4.31 28.78 -6.37
N ARG A 208 -5.48 29.39 -6.47
CA ARG A 208 -6.05 29.76 -7.77
C ARG A 208 -5.71 31.22 -8.11
N LYS A 209 -5.02 31.41 -9.22
CA LYS A 209 -4.84 32.72 -9.87
C LYS A 209 -5.79 32.84 -11.07
N THR A 210 -6.46 33.96 -11.16
CA THR A 210 -7.33 34.31 -12.30
C THR A 210 -6.50 34.55 -13.55
N ARG A 211 -7.15 34.54 -14.72
CA ARG A 211 -6.52 34.94 -15.98
C ARG A 211 -5.87 36.33 -15.91
N ALA A 212 -6.56 37.28 -15.26
CA ALA A 212 -6.08 38.67 -15.16
C ALA A 212 -4.81 38.76 -14.32
N GLU A 213 -4.77 38.08 -13.16
CA GLU A 213 -3.59 38.02 -12.29
C GLU A 213 -2.41 37.35 -12.99
N ALA A 214 -2.63 36.22 -13.67
CA ALA A 214 -1.58 35.52 -14.37
C ALA A 214 -0.96 36.39 -15.51
N ILE A 215 -1.79 37.11 -16.27
CA ILE A 215 -1.31 38.04 -17.31
C ILE A 215 -0.59 39.24 -16.69
N ALA A 216 -1.07 39.77 -15.58
CA ALA A 216 -0.43 40.88 -14.87
C ALA A 216 0.95 40.50 -14.36
N ALA A 217 1.11 39.25 -13.89
CA ALA A 217 2.39 38.66 -13.47
C ALA A 217 3.35 38.36 -14.64
N GLY A 218 2.88 38.39 -15.91
CA GLY A 218 3.71 38.16 -17.10
C GLY A 218 3.57 36.76 -17.71
N ARG A 219 2.51 36.00 -17.36
CA ARG A 219 2.23 34.71 -18.00
C ARG A 219 1.86 34.89 -19.47
N ASP A 220 2.52 34.15 -20.36
CA ASP A 220 2.19 34.07 -21.77
C ASP A 220 0.75 33.57 -21.97
N THR A 221 -0.07 34.38 -22.64
CA THR A 221 -1.49 34.07 -22.87
C THR A 221 -1.71 32.80 -23.69
N ALA A 222 -0.74 32.41 -24.54
CA ALA A 222 -0.79 31.18 -25.31
C ALA A 222 -0.63 29.94 -24.42
N LYS A 223 0.01 30.08 -23.27
CA LYS A 223 0.21 29.03 -22.27
C LYS A 223 -0.89 29.00 -21.18
N LEU A 224 -1.88 29.89 -21.23
CA LEU A 224 -2.97 30.00 -20.27
C LEU A 224 -4.29 29.45 -20.83
N THR A 225 -4.24 28.23 -21.36
CA THR A 225 -5.35 27.59 -22.08
C THR A 225 -6.57 27.31 -21.20
N ALA A 226 -6.38 27.05 -19.89
CA ALA A 226 -7.47 26.86 -18.93
C ALA A 226 -8.14 28.17 -18.48
N GLY A 227 -7.61 29.32 -18.86
CA GLY A 227 -8.10 30.63 -18.40
C GLY A 227 -7.90 30.93 -16.92
N LYS A 228 -7.10 30.14 -16.23
CA LYS A 228 -6.67 30.27 -14.83
C LYS A 228 -5.37 29.50 -14.64
N LEU A 229 -4.69 29.73 -13.51
CA LEU A 229 -3.48 29.01 -13.13
C LEU A 229 -3.61 28.56 -11.68
N TRP A 230 -3.05 27.39 -11.35
CA TRP A 230 -2.93 26.88 -10.00
C TRP A 230 -1.44 26.70 -9.66
N PRO A 231 -0.76 27.75 -9.18
CA PRO A 231 0.52 27.56 -8.52
C PRO A 231 0.34 26.82 -7.20
N ASP A 232 1.40 26.15 -6.77
CA ASP A 232 1.45 25.54 -5.44
C ASP A 232 1.92 26.56 -4.40
N HIS A 233 1.56 26.31 -3.14
CA HIS A 233 2.08 26.97 -1.97
C HIS A 233 2.18 25.99 -0.82
N ILE A 234 2.92 26.35 0.22
CA ILE A 234 3.11 25.55 1.43
C ILE A 234 2.51 26.32 2.60
N ILE A 235 1.79 25.60 3.45
CA ILE A 235 1.25 26.14 4.71
C ILE A 235 1.81 25.33 5.88
N GLU A 236 2.17 26.02 6.99
CA GLU A 236 2.38 25.40 8.29
C GLU A 236 1.21 25.72 9.20
N VAL A 237 0.65 24.68 9.81
CA VAL A 237 -0.52 24.76 10.68
C VAL A 237 -0.14 24.37 12.10
N ASP A 238 -0.39 25.24 13.07
CA ASP A 238 -0.41 24.88 14.48
C ASP A 238 -1.65 24.02 14.75
N THR A 239 -1.46 22.74 14.99
CA THR A 239 -2.55 21.77 15.16
C THR A 239 -3.29 21.89 16.48
N ALA A 240 -2.78 22.68 17.43
CA ALA A 240 -3.46 22.97 18.68
C ALA A 240 -4.50 24.09 18.55
N THR A 241 -4.28 25.00 17.61
CA THR A 241 -5.14 26.18 17.39
C THR A 241 -5.84 26.17 16.03
N ASP A 242 -5.49 25.22 15.14
CA ASP A 242 -5.92 25.14 13.74
C ASP A 242 -5.61 26.42 12.94
N SER A 243 -4.54 27.14 13.33
CA SER A 243 -4.13 28.38 12.69
C SER A 243 -2.95 28.16 11.77
N ILE A 244 -2.98 28.75 10.59
CA ILE A 244 -1.81 28.85 9.72
C ILE A 244 -0.85 29.84 10.37
N VAL A 245 0.40 29.39 10.62
CA VAL A 245 1.43 30.16 11.32
C VAL A 245 2.59 30.55 10.42
N TRP A 246 2.74 29.89 9.28
CA TRP A 246 3.72 30.20 8.25
C TRP A 246 3.19 29.79 6.88
N GLU A 247 3.54 30.59 5.84
CA GLU A 247 3.18 30.34 4.45
C GLU A 247 4.34 30.69 3.53
N TRP A 248 4.52 29.90 2.49
CA TRP A 248 5.42 30.15 1.37
C TRP A 248 4.68 29.94 0.05
N HIS A 249 4.74 30.94 -0.85
CA HIS A 249 4.00 30.94 -2.11
C HIS A 249 4.96 30.98 -3.29
N ILE A 250 4.86 30.02 -4.20
CA ILE A 250 5.59 30.08 -5.49
C ILE A 250 5.32 31.40 -6.20
N TRP A 251 4.13 31.95 -6.01
CA TRP A 251 3.69 33.20 -6.65
C TRP A 251 4.51 34.44 -6.29
N ASP A 252 5.21 34.41 -5.20
CA ASP A 252 6.04 35.52 -4.71
C ASP A 252 7.47 35.48 -5.27
N HIS A 253 7.89 34.34 -5.90
CA HIS A 253 9.26 34.08 -6.36
C HIS A 253 9.36 33.84 -7.88
N LEU A 254 8.69 34.71 -8.64
CA LEU A 254 8.57 34.56 -10.09
C LEU A 254 9.60 35.38 -10.87
N VAL A 255 9.99 34.88 -12.02
CA VAL A 255 10.70 35.63 -13.08
C VAL A 255 10.09 35.29 -14.44
N GLN A 256 10.13 36.25 -15.39
CA GLN A 256 9.70 36.03 -16.76
C GLN A 256 10.45 36.97 -17.73
N ASP A 257 10.80 36.46 -18.90
CA ASP A 257 11.47 37.20 -19.99
C ASP A 257 10.54 37.43 -21.20
N HIS A 258 9.22 37.21 -21.02
CA HIS A 258 8.22 37.25 -22.09
C HIS A 258 7.69 38.65 -22.39
N ASP A 259 7.34 39.45 -21.36
CA ASP A 259 6.73 40.79 -21.54
C ASP A 259 7.33 41.79 -20.53
N SER A 260 8.14 42.70 -21.04
CA SER A 260 8.82 43.73 -20.24
C SER A 260 7.89 44.79 -19.65
N THR A 261 6.60 44.78 -20.02
CA THR A 261 5.60 45.70 -19.46
C THR A 261 4.85 45.12 -18.25
N LYS A 262 5.12 43.86 -17.91
CA LYS A 262 4.46 43.12 -16.83
C LYS A 262 5.39 42.97 -15.62
N ALA A 263 4.77 42.58 -14.50
CA ALA A 263 5.51 42.26 -13.28
C ALA A 263 6.49 41.09 -13.52
N ASN A 264 7.44 40.94 -12.62
CA ASN A 264 8.43 39.86 -12.61
C ASN A 264 9.33 39.82 -13.87
N TYR A 265 9.41 40.90 -14.63
CA TYR A 265 10.27 40.93 -15.81
C TYR A 265 11.73 40.93 -15.42
N GLY A 266 12.47 39.95 -15.93
CA GLY A 266 13.92 39.79 -15.77
C GLY A 266 14.46 38.73 -16.71
N VAL A 267 15.79 38.65 -16.80
CA VAL A 267 16.45 37.58 -17.57
C VAL A 267 16.46 36.30 -16.77
N VAL A 268 15.64 35.30 -17.13
CA VAL A 268 15.47 34.04 -16.38
C VAL A 268 16.82 33.39 -16.04
N GLY A 269 17.80 33.41 -16.95
CA GLY A 269 19.11 32.80 -16.71
C GLY A 269 19.98 33.53 -15.65
N ASP A 270 19.65 34.78 -15.32
CA ASP A 270 20.34 35.56 -14.28
C ASP A 270 19.69 35.36 -12.88
N HIS A 271 18.49 34.82 -12.84
CA HIS A 271 17.66 34.62 -11.62
C HIS A 271 17.31 33.14 -11.40
N ARG A 272 18.33 32.33 -11.16
CA ARG A 272 18.17 30.88 -10.94
C ARG A 272 17.50 30.53 -9.61
N GLU A 273 17.50 31.47 -8.68
CA GLU A 273 16.80 31.42 -7.41
C GLU A 273 15.28 31.62 -7.58
N LEU A 274 14.84 32.13 -8.72
CA LEU A 274 13.42 32.38 -9.03
C LEU A 274 12.88 31.34 -10.02
N ILE A 275 11.54 31.36 -10.15
CA ILE A 275 10.77 30.37 -10.91
C ILE A 275 10.27 31.00 -12.21
N ASP A 276 10.67 30.44 -13.38
CA ASP A 276 10.21 30.92 -14.68
C ASP A 276 8.70 30.71 -14.83
N LEU A 277 7.94 31.81 -14.72
CA LEU A 277 6.49 31.80 -14.87
C LEU A 277 6.02 31.21 -16.20
N ASN A 278 6.86 31.22 -17.22
CA ASN A 278 6.54 30.74 -18.56
C ASN A 278 7.11 29.38 -18.91
N PHE A 279 7.79 28.72 -17.97
CA PHE A 279 8.12 27.31 -18.15
C PHE A 279 6.85 26.44 -18.03
N THR A 280 6.70 25.49 -18.94
CA THR A 280 5.60 24.51 -18.93
C THR A 280 6.10 23.19 -19.48
N ASP A 281 5.69 22.12 -18.84
CA ASP A 281 5.79 20.78 -19.39
C ASP A 281 4.38 20.28 -19.84
N GLN A 282 4.35 19.20 -20.61
CA GLN A 282 3.12 18.67 -21.22
C GLN A 282 2.49 17.52 -20.40
N GLY A 283 3.05 17.18 -19.27
CA GLY A 283 2.61 16.05 -18.44
C GLY A 283 1.57 16.36 -17.37
N SER A 284 1.13 17.61 -17.25
CA SER A 284 0.18 18.03 -16.23
C SER A 284 -1.21 17.40 -16.44
N PRO A 285 -1.86 16.90 -15.38
CA PRO A 285 -3.21 16.33 -15.45
C PRO A 285 -4.30 17.39 -15.72
N SER A 286 -3.99 18.67 -15.57
CA SER A 286 -4.86 19.81 -15.85
C SER A 286 -4.08 20.97 -16.43
N ALA A 287 -4.62 21.61 -17.44
CA ALA A 287 -3.99 22.80 -18.02
C ALA A 287 -3.93 24.02 -17.04
N ALA A 288 -4.59 23.97 -15.91
CA ALA A 288 -4.49 24.97 -14.85
C ALA A 288 -3.39 24.62 -13.83
N ASP A 289 -3.10 23.36 -13.64
CA ASP A 289 -2.12 22.83 -12.71
C ASP A 289 -0.73 23.02 -13.29
N TRP A 290 0.11 23.80 -12.62
CA TRP A 290 1.33 24.32 -13.27
C TRP A 290 2.61 23.63 -12.78
N ILE A 291 2.73 23.40 -11.48
CA ILE A 291 3.92 22.81 -10.86
C ILE A 291 3.65 21.35 -10.50
N HIS A 292 2.44 21.09 -10.01
CA HIS A 292 1.99 19.80 -9.51
C HIS A 292 2.92 19.22 -8.44
N ALA A 293 3.13 19.99 -7.37
CA ALA A 293 3.93 19.54 -6.25
C ALA A 293 3.36 18.27 -5.64
N ASN A 294 4.20 17.29 -5.28
CA ASN A 294 3.70 16.00 -4.83
C ASN A 294 4.46 15.38 -3.65
N ALA A 295 5.47 16.05 -3.14
CA ALA A 295 6.20 15.62 -1.95
C ALA A 295 6.82 16.78 -1.21
N LEU A 296 6.85 16.66 0.12
CA LEU A 296 7.62 17.47 1.05
C LEU A 296 8.51 16.57 1.91
N ASP A 297 9.65 17.10 2.34
CA ASP A 297 10.40 16.59 3.48
C ASP A 297 11.01 17.77 4.23
N TYR A 298 11.39 17.54 5.50
CA TYR A 298 11.92 18.57 6.38
C TYR A 298 13.24 18.14 6.99
N ASP A 299 14.23 19.04 6.89
CA ASP A 299 15.50 18.95 7.60
C ASP A 299 15.46 19.84 8.85
N SER A 300 15.40 19.21 10.01
CA SER A 300 15.33 19.92 11.30
C SER A 300 16.68 20.53 11.75
N VAL A 301 17.80 20.14 11.13
CA VAL A 301 19.13 20.68 11.44
C VAL A 301 19.30 22.06 10.80
N PHE A 302 18.98 22.14 9.52
CA PHE A 302 19.10 23.37 8.74
C PHE A 302 17.82 24.20 8.72
N ASP A 303 16.70 23.64 9.17
CA ASP A 303 15.36 24.25 9.11
C ASP A 303 14.96 24.58 7.67
N GLN A 304 15.02 23.55 6.83
CA GLN A 304 14.77 23.65 5.39
C GLN A 304 13.69 22.66 4.94
N ILE A 305 12.92 23.05 3.94
CA ILE A 305 11.93 22.19 3.29
C ILE A 305 12.44 21.75 1.91
N LEU A 306 12.39 20.44 1.66
CA LEU A 306 12.58 19.84 0.35
C LEU A 306 11.23 19.69 -0.32
N PHE A 307 11.16 20.12 -1.57
CA PHE A 307 9.92 20.22 -2.34
C PHE A 307 10.09 19.54 -3.71
N SER A 308 9.13 18.71 -4.11
CA SER A 308 9.13 18.03 -5.41
C SER A 308 8.26 18.78 -6.40
N ALA A 309 8.88 19.52 -7.31
CA ALA A 309 8.23 20.24 -8.41
C ALA A 309 8.10 19.31 -9.64
N ARG A 310 7.02 18.50 -9.67
CA ARG A 310 6.87 17.42 -10.66
C ARG A 310 6.90 17.90 -12.10
N ASP A 311 6.14 18.94 -12.46
CA ASP A 311 6.00 19.40 -13.85
C ASP A 311 7.14 20.33 -14.28
N PHE A 312 8.11 20.57 -13.37
CA PHE A 312 9.40 21.18 -13.68
C PHE A 312 10.51 20.13 -13.81
N ASP A 313 10.25 18.87 -13.43
CA ASP A 313 11.26 17.81 -13.32
C ASP A 313 12.42 18.23 -12.41
N GLU A 314 12.08 18.83 -11.28
CA GLU A 314 13.04 19.35 -10.31
C GLU A 314 12.68 19.01 -8.88
N VAL A 315 13.69 18.95 -8.04
CA VAL A 315 13.57 19.07 -6.59
C VAL A 315 14.08 20.45 -6.20
N TRP A 316 13.40 21.10 -5.26
CA TRP A 316 13.74 22.41 -4.73
C TRP A 316 13.97 22.37 -3.23
N VAL A 317 14.84 23.24 -2.72
CA VAL A 317 15.02 23.47 -1.28
C VAL A 317 14.76 24.94 -0.99
N ILE A 318 13.97 25.18 0.08
CA ILE A 318 13.63 26.53 0.55
C ILE A 318 13.99 26.68 2.03
N ASP A 319 14.21 27.93 2.48
CA ASP A 319 14.51 28.28 3.87
C ASP A 319 13.22 28.39 4.68
N HIS A 320 12.99 27.43 5.59
CA HIS A 320 11.83 27.45 6.49
C HIS A 320 12.07 28.31 7.72
N SER A 321 13.31 28.73 7.99
CA SER A 321 13.64 29.59 9.15
C SER A 321 13.16 31.03 9.01
N THR A 322 12.49 31.37 7.92
CA THR A 322 11.88 32.67 7.62
C THR A 322 10.60 32.88 8.42
N THR A 323 10.26 34.14 8.70
CA THR A 323 8.86 34.52 8.98
C THR A 323 8.02 34.47 7.69
N THR A 324 6.70 34.47 7.77
CA THR A 324 5.83 34.55 6.57
C THR A 324 6.13 35.80 5.73
N GLU A 325 6.44 36.94 6.37
CA GLU A 325 6.83 38.15 5.68
C GLU A 325 8.15 38.00 4.93
N GLU A 326 9.17 37.41 5.56
CA GLU A 326 10.46 37.12 4.91
C GLU A 326 10.31 36.07 3.81
N ALA A 327 9.45 35.07 4.00
CA ALA A 327 9.14 34.04 3.00
C ALA A 327 8.48 34.58 1.73
N ARG A 328 7.93 35.79 1.74
CA ARG A 328 7.43 36.52 0.56
C ARG A 328 8.48 37.36 -0.15
N GLU A 329 9.57 37.65 0.53
CA GLU A 329 10.62 38.56 0.07
C GLU A 329 11.85 37.76 -0.41
N HIS A 330 12.81 38.47 -0.99
CA HIS A 330 14.08 37.92 -1.51
C HIS A 330 15.21 38.03 -0.49
N THR A 331 14.91 38.37 0.75
CA THR A 331 15.90 38.50 1.84
C THR A 331 15.28 38.09 3.16
N GLY A 332 16.08 37.54 4.07
CA GLY A 332 15.62 37.05 5.37
C GLY A 332 15.95 35.58 5.58
N GLY A 333 15.56 35.02 6.69
CA GLY A 333 15.88 33.66 7.11
C GLY A 333 17.37 33.45 7.41
N ARG A 334 17.74 32.21 7.76
CA ARG A 334 19.14 31.86 8.09
C ARG A 334 20.07 31.93 6.90
N GLN A 335 19.56 31.70 5.70
CA GLN A 335 20.35 31.73 4.46
C GLN A 335 20.39 33.13 3.81
N GLY A 336 19.59 34.07 4.30
CA GLY A 336 19.57 35.47 3.84
C GLY A 336 18.87 35.69 2.49
N MET A 337 18.20 34.66 1.96
CA MET A 337 17.55 34.68 0.63
C MET A 337 16.01 34.79 0.71
N GLY A 338 15.45 35.01 1.93
CA GLY A 338 14.01 35.01 2.10
C GLY A 338 13.40 33.67 1.66
N GLY A 339 12.32 33.72 0.86
CA GLY A 339 11.68 32.55 0.31
C GLY A 339 12.19 32.08 -1.05
N ASP A 340 13.26 32.69 -1.58
CA ASP A 340 13.87 32.23 -2.85
C ASP A 340 14.44 30.82 -2.73
N LEU A 341 14.55 30.13 -3.88
CA LEU A 341 15.10 28.77 -3.92
C LEU A 341 16.57 28.77 -3.50
N LEU A 342 16.89 28.08 -2.40
CA LEU A 342 18.27 27.84 -1.97
C LEU A 342 19.00 26.90 -2.92
N TYR A 343 18.26 25.92 -3.46
CA TYR A 343 18.79 24.87 -4.32
C TYR A 343 17.71 24.31 -5.22
N ARG A 344 18.12 23.91 -6.42
CA ARG A 344 17.27 23.19 -7.37
C ARG A 344 18.09 22.20 -8.19
N TRP A 345 17.52 21.04 -8.53
CA TRP A 345 18.22 19.99 -9.27
C TRP A 345 17.25 19.15 -10.11
N GLY A 346 17.69 18.79 -11.32
CA GLY A 346 16.95 17.88 -12.21
C GLY A 346 16.84 18.39 -13.64
N ASN A 347 16.36 19.60 -13.85
CA ASN A 347 16.09 20.14 -15.19
C ASN A 347 16.65 21.57 -15.37
N PRO A 348 17.91 21.71 -15.77
CA PRO A 348 18.53 23.03 -15.91
C PRO A 348 17.92 23.89 -17.03
N GLN A 349 17.05 23.35 -17.87
CA GLN A 349 16.35 24.12 -18.90
C GLN A 349 15.40 25.15 -18.26
N THR A 350 14.85 24.90 -17.10
CA THR A 350 13.88 25.75 -16.41
C THR A 350 14.44 27.10 -16.01
N TYR A 351 15.76 27.20 -15.82
CA TYR A 351 16.51 28.44 -15.51
C TYR A 351 17.63 28.74 -16.49
N ARG A 352 17.48 28.29 -17.76
CA ARG A 352 18.36 28.58 -18.88
C ARG A 352 19.84 28.17 -18.70
N ALA A 353 20.12 27.17 -17.85
CA ALA A 353 21.48 26.62 -17.66
C ALA A 353 21.71 25.30 -18.42
N GLY A 354 20.85 25.00 -19.38
CA GLY A 354 20.90 23.80 -20.21
C GLY A 354 19.69 23.69 -21.13
N ASP A 355 19.52 22.53 -21.74
CA ASP A 355 18.40 22.21 -22.62
C ASP A 355 17.73 20.87 -22.18
N SER A 356 16.79 20.39 -22.97
CA SER A 356 16.04 19.16 -22.66
C SER A 356 16.90 17.89 -22.58
N THR A 357 18.14 17.91 -23.13
CA THR A 357 19.06 16.76 -23.05
C THR A 357 19.80 16.67 -21.71
N ASN A 358 19.77 17.74 -20.94
CA ASN A 358 20.39 17.83 -19.62
C ASN A 358 19.45 17.43 -18.48
N ARG A 359 18.21 17.10 -18.81
CA ARG A 359 17.19 16.65 -17.83
C ARG A 359 17.57 15.30 -17.26
N LEU A 360 17.57 15.19 -15.92
CA LEU A 360 18.06 14.00 -15.21
C LEU A 360 16.94 13.00 -14.89
N PHE A 361 15.69 13.47 -14.72
CA PHE A 361 14.51 12.65 -14.44
C PHE A 361 13.25 13.30 -15.00
N TYR A 362 12.12 12.58 -14.93
CA TYR A 362 10.88 12.94 -15.62
C TYR A 362 9.68 12.70 -14.73
N HIS A 363 8.98 13.78 -14.30
CA HIS A 363 7.73 13.76 -13.53
C HIS A 363 7.83 12.96 -12.22
N GLN A 364 8.87 13.20 -11.44
CA GLN A 364 9.20 12.48 -10.22
C GLN A 364 8.12 12.58 -9.14
N HIS A 365 8.16 11.62 -8.22
CA HIS A 365 7.39 11.60 -6.98
C HIS A 365 8.31 11.33 -5.80
N HIS A 366 7.84 11.63 -4.57
CA HIS A 366 8.45 11.28 -3.29
C HIS A 366 9.94 11.61 -3.23
N THR A 367 10.24 12.89 -3.16
CA THR A 367 11.58 13.33 -2.82
C THR A 367 11.74 13.37 -1.29
N SER A 368 12.85 12.84 -0.77
CA SER A 368 13.12 12.84 0.68
C SER A 368 14.60 12.77 0.99
N TRP A 369 15.03 13.42 2.08
CA TRP A 369 16.35 13.20 2.65
C TRP A 369 16.47 11.82 3.28
N ILE A 370 17.62 11.18 3.08
CA ILE A 370 17.98 9.99 3.84
C ILE A 370 18.30 10.45 5.27
N LYS A 371 17.53 9.93 6.24
CA LYS A 371 17.60 10.37 7.63
C LYS A 371 18.94 10.03 8.29
N PRO A 372 19.36 10.79 9.31
CA PRO A 372 20.58 10.53 10.07
C PRO A 372 20.65 9.09 10.59
N GLY A 373 21.85 8.47 10.55
CA GLY A 373 22.07 7.09 10.98
C GLY A 373 21.82 6.03 9.90
N LEU A 374 21.22 6.37 8.77
CA LEU A 374 21.05 5.47 7.63
C LEU A 374 22.20 5.60 6.62
N SER A 375 22.41 4.56 5.83
CA SER A 375 23.39 4.58 4.73
C SER A 375 23.02 5.66 3.72
N GLY A 376 23.94 6.58 3.41
CA GLY A 376 23.69 7.74 2.57
C GLY A 376 23.03 8.91 3.29
N ALA A 377 23.06 8.98 4.62
CA ALA A 377 22.48 10.08 5.41
C ALA A 377 22.86 11.46 4.83
N GLY A 378 21.86 12.34 4.64
CA GLY A 378 22.01 13.66 4.04
C GLY A 378 21.87 13.66 2.51
N ASN A 379 21.96 12.50 1.83
CA ASN A 379 21.59 12.39 0.42
C ASN A 379 20.06 12.51 0.27
N ILE A 380 19.65 12.81 -0.96
CA ILE A 380 18.23 12.88 -1.35
C ILE A 380 17.89 11.67 -2.22
N THR A 381 16.75 11.02 -1.93
CA THR A 381 16.16 10.00 -2.80
C THR A 381 14.91 10.53 -3.48
N LEU A 382 14.61 10.02 -4.67
CA LEU A 382 13.37 10.28 -5.39
C LEU A 382 12.96 9.09 -6.27
N PHE A 383 11.66 9.02 -6.56
CA PHE A 383 11.09 8.09 -7.54
C PHE A 383 10.90 8.83 -8.87
N ASP A 384 11.74 8.54 -9.85
CA ASP A 384 11.59 9.07 -11.21
C ASP A 384 10.55 8.24 -11.97
N ASN A 385 9.40 8.81 -12.28
CA ASN A 385 8.33 8.13 -12.98
C ASN A 385 8.67 7.81 -14.44
N GLY A 386 9.52 8.64 -15.08
CA GLY A 386 9.88 8.46 -16.48
C GLY A 386 8.76 8.77 -17.46
N LEU A 387 7.71 9.52 -17.03
CA LEU A 387 6.65 9.97 -17.92
C LEU A 387 7.21 11.00 -18.90
N LEU A 388 6.91 10.82 -20.19
CA LEU A 388 7.46 11.62 -21.29
C LEU A 388 8.98 11.50 -21.49
N ARG A 389 9.64 10.54 -20.84
CA ARG A 389 11.03 10.20 -21.14
C ARG A 389 11.19 9.86 -22.62
N PRO A 390 12.20 10.43 -23.33
CA PRO A 390 12.44 10.08 -24.74
C PRO A 390 12.71 8.57 -24.92
N GLY A 391 12.09 7.96 -25.92
CA GLY A 391 12.28 6.55 -26.26
C GLY A 391 11.43 5.61 -25.41
N THR A 392 12.05 4.60 -24.81
CA THR A 392 11.35 3.62 -23.97
C THR A 392 10.95 4.23 -22.62
N LEU A 393 9.69 4.10 -22.24
CA LEU A 393 9.22 4.54 -20.92
C LEU A 393 9.61 3.53 -19.84
N TYR A 394 10.25 4.01 -18.79
CA TYR A 394 10.61 3.27 -17.58
C TYR A 394 10.81 4.22 -16.41
N SER A 395 10.60 3.72 -15.21
CA SER A 395 10.85 4.42 -13.95
C SER A 395 12.22 4.06 -13.39
N THR A 396 12.74 4.94 -12.54
CA THR A 396 13.98 4.68 -11.79
C THR A 396 13.83 5.14 -10.34
N ALA A 397 14.62 4.53 -9.44
CA ALA A 397 14.84 5.08 -8.12
C ALA A 397 16.22 5.72 -8.10
N ILE A 398 16.31 6.94 -7.61
CA ILE A 398 17.51 7.76 -7.67
C ILE A 398 17.93 8.17 -6.26
N GLU A 399 19.25 8.20 -6.01
CA GLU A 399 19.88 8.83 -4.85
C GLU A 399 20.97 9.78 -5.34
N PHE A 400 21.02 11.00 -4.82
CA PHE A 400 22.07 11.97 -5.13
C PHE A 400 22.50 12.74 -3.88
N THR A 401 23.73 13.27 -3.87
CA THR A 401 24.30 14.08 -2.80
C THR A 401 24.17 15.56 -3.15
N PRO A 402 23.31 16.33 -2.47
CA PRO A 402 23.22 17.76 -2.69
C PRO A 402 24.53 18.47 -2.27
N PRO A 403 24.96 19.54 -2.97
CA PRO A 403 26.20 20.27 -2.64
C PRO A 403 25.94 21.28 -1.51
N VAL A 404 25.62 20.76 -0.31
CA VAL A 404 25.32 21.55 0.88
C VAL A 404 26.48 21.50 1.85
N ASP A 405 26.84 22.63 2.47
CA ASP A 405 27.85 22.72 3.50
C ASP A 405 27.31 22.49 4.91
N SER A 406 28.18 22.54 5.92
CA SER A 406 27.79 22.32 7.32
C SER A 406 26.90 23.41 7.94
N THR A 407 26.64 24.49 7.22
CA THR A 407 25.75 25.60 7.63
C THR A 407 24.39 25.56 6.94
N GLY A 408 24.19 24.57 6.04
CA GLY A 408 22.97 24.47 5.25
C GLY A 408 22.98 25.33 3.98
N HIS A 409 24.13 25.89 3.61
CA HIS A 409 24.29 26.68 2.40
C HIS A 409 24.62 25.79 1.19
N TYR A 410 23.96 26.04 0.07
CA TYR A 410 24.17 25.33 -1.20
C TYR A 410 25.12 26.12 -2.09
N GLU A 411 26.08 25.41 -2.71
CA GLU A 411 26.99 26.03 -3.66
C GLU A 411 26.21 26.57 -4.87
N THR A 412 26.25 27.88 -5.06
CA THR A 412 25.64 28.53 -6.22
C THR A 412 26.58 28.40 -7.44
N PRO A 413 26.13 27.75 -8.53
CA PRO A 413 26.96 27.56 -9.73
C PRO A 413 27.24 28.91 -10.42
N THR A 414 28.30 28.97 -11.21
CA THR A 414 28.58 30.15 -12.06
C THR A 414 27.44 30.36 -13.08
N PRO A 415 27.18 31.61 -13.53
CA PRO A 415 26.13 31.89 -14.52
C PRO A 415 26.19 30.96 -15.74
N GLY A 416 25.04 30.42 -16.13
CA GLY A 416 24.92 29.49 -17.27
C GLY A 416 25.32 28.04 -16.97
N GLN A 417 25.76 27.71 -15.74
CA GLN A 417 26.03 26.36 -15.33
C GLN A 417 24.88 25.79 -14.47
N PRO A 418 24.55 24.51 -14.62
CA PRO A 418 23.53 23.88 -13.79
C PRO A 418 24.01 23.68 -12.34
N TYR A 419 23.06 23.61 -11.39
CA TYR A 419 23.37 23.13 -10.06
C TYR A 419 23.89 21.70 -10.11
N GLY A 420 24.91 21.40 -9.28
CA GLY A 420 25.40 20.05 -9.05
C GLY A 420 24.48 19.20 -8.16
N PRO A 421 24.73 17.92 -8.09
CA PRO A 421 25.76 17.15 -8.79
C PRO A 421 25.41 16.90 -10.26
N ALA A 422 26.42 16.51 -11.08
CA ALA A 422 26.21 16.22 -12.50
C ALA A 422 25.32 14.98 -12.75
N GLY A 423 25.11 14.15 -11.73
CA GLY A 423 24.28 12.95 -11.80
C GLY A 423 24.12 12.28 -10.43
N PRO A 424 23.36 11.19 -10.36
CA PRO A 424 23.11 10.46 -9.11
C PRO A 424 24.34 9.68 -8.63
N VAL A 425 24.41 9.42 -7.31
CA VAL A 425 25.39 8.51 -6.72
C VAL A 425 24.94 7.07 -6.77
N TRP A 426 23.64 6.83 -6.84
CA TRP A 426 23.03 5.53 -7.06
C TRP A 426 21.74 5.67 -7.86
N GLN A 427 21.49 4.68 -8.73
CA GLN A 427 20.26 4.61 -9.51
C GLN A 427 19.89 3.14 -9.76
N TYR A 428 18.63 2.81 -9.57
CA TYR A 428 18.08 1.51 -9.95
C TYR A 428 17.34 1.61 -11.28
N ILE A 429 17.75 0.78 -12.23
CA ILE A 429 17.07 0.55 -13.51
C ILE A 429 16.84 -0.95 -13.66
N ALA A 430 15.61 -1.35 -13.89
CA ALA A 430 15.27 -2.77 -14.06
C ALA A 430 15.80 -3.33 -15.38
N THR A 431 15.92 -4.67 -15.45
CA THR A 431 16.28 -5.36 -16.69
C THR A 431 15.16 -6.32 -17.10
N PRO A 432 14.47 -6.11 -18.25
CA PRO A 432 14.57 -4.92 -19.12
C PRO A 432 13.99 -3.65 -18.44
N PRO A 433 14.42 -2.42 -18.84
CA PRO A 433 13.95 -1.19 -18.19
C PRO A 433 12.44 -1.05 -18.13
N SER A 434 11.72 -1.40 -19.19
CA SER A 434 10.24 -1.34 -19.27
C SER A 434 9.50 -2.25 -18.30
N SER A 435 10.18 -3.19 -17.62
CA SER A 435 9.58 -4.03 -16.59
C SER A 435 9.27 -3.27 -15.28
N PHE A 436 9.85 -2.08 -15.11
CA PHE A 436 9.60 -1.18 -13.99
C PHE A 436 9.13 0.18 -14.55
N TYR A 437 7.80 0.41 -14.51
CA TYR A 437 7.22 1.64 -15.00
C TYR A 437 5.93 1.99 -14.26
N SER A 438 5.93 3.16 -13.64
CA SER A 438 4.79 3.80 -12.99
C SER A 438 4.72 5.25 -13.46
N SER A 439 3.78 5.58 -14.34
CA SER A 439 3.66 6.92 -14.93
C SER A 439 3.31 8.02 -13.93
N GLN A 440 2.86 7.65 -12.74
CA GLN A 440 2.53 8.54 -11.61
C GLN A 440 2.61 7.75 -10.31
N LEU A 441 2.61 8.44 -9.18
CA LEU A 441 2.73 7.84 -7.85
C LEU A 441 4.06 7.08 -7.68
N GLY A 442 4.35 6.68 -6.48
CA GLY A 442 5.55 5.92 -6.17
C GLY A 442 6.37 6.55 -5.04
N SER A 443 7.25 5.75 -4.46
CA SER A 443 8.14 6.21 -3.40
C SER A 443 9.43 5.40 -3.33
N VAL A 444 10.46 6.00 -2.72
CA VAL A 444 11.74 5.37 -2.41
C VAL A 444 12.05 5.63 -0.94
N GLN A 445 12.40 4.60 -0.20
CA GLN A 445 12.79 4.72 1.21
C GLN A 445 14.06 3.95 1.48
N ARG A 446 15.09 4.61 2.05
CA ARG A 446 16.27 3.94 2.57
C ARG A 446 15.94 3.28 3.90
N LEU A 447 16.28 2.00 4.05
CA LEU A 447 16.02 1.20 5.23
C LEU A 447 17.28 1.10 6.14
N PRO A 448 17.11 0.81 7.46
CA PRO A 448 18.22 0.74 8.42
C PRO A 448 19.33 -0.27 8.09
N ASN A 449 19.00 -1.36 7.40
CA ASN A 449 20.01 -2.34 6.97
C ASN A 449 20.76 -1.94 5.68
N GLY A 450 20.49 -0.75 5.14
CA GLY A 450 21.06 -0.25 3.89
C GLY A 450 20.29 -0.61 2.63
N ASN A 451 19.26 -1.45 2.74
CA ASN A 451 18.36 -1.77 1.63
C ASN A 451 17.52 -0.55 1.23
N THR A 452 16.91 -0.62 0.05
CA THR A 452 16.00 0.42 -0.45
C THR A 452 14.64 -0.19 -0.78
N LEU A 453 13.59 0.30 -0.11
CA LEU A 453 12.19 -0.05 -0.40
C LEU A 453 11.64 0.88 -1.48
N ILE A 454 11.02 0.31 -2.50
CA ILE A 454 10.46 1.03 -3.64
C ILE A 454 8.98 0.67 -3.79
N CYS A 455 8.13 1.69 -3.96
CA CYS A 455 6.73 1.55 -4.33
C CYS A 455 6.54 1.88 -5.81
N GLU A 456 6.22 0.91 -6.65
CA GLU A 456 5.76 1.12 -8.02
C GLU A 456 4.26 1.44 -8.00
N GLY A 457 3.94 2.72 -7.81
CA GLY A 457 2.63 3.19 -7.38
C GLY A 457 1.45 2.74 -8.23
N ASN A 458 1.49 2.93 -9.56
CA ASN A 458 0.37 2.57 -10.45
C ASN A 458 0.04 1.07 -10.46
N LYS A 459 1.03 0.23 -10.20
CA LYS A 459 0.85 -1.23 -10.16
C LYS A 459 0.62 -1.76 -8.75
N GLY A 460 0.68 -0.88 -7.74
CA GLY A 460 0.61 -1.28 -6.34
C GLY A 460 1.65 -2.34 -5.97
N ARG A 461 2.80 -2.35 -6.66
CA ARG A 461 3.90 -3.28 -6.40
C ARG A 461 4.92 -2.61 -5.49
N PHE A 462 5.22 -3.25 -4.37
CA PHE A 462 6.28 -2.85 -3.46
C PHE A 462 7.42 -3.84 -3.58
N PHE A 463 8.66 -3.37 -3.59
CA PHE A 463 9.81 -4.26 -3.60
C PHE A 463 11.00 -3.64 -2.88
N GLU A 464 11.81 -4.49 -2.29
CA GLU A 464 13.01 -4.12 -1.54
C GLU A 464 14.23 -4.65 -2.26
N LEU A 465 15.21 -3.78 -2.41
CA LEU A 465 16.50 -4.08 -3.02
C LEU A 465 17.59 -4.04 -1.96
N GLY A 466 18.49 -5.02 -1.99
CA GLY A 466 19.74 -4.96 -1.25
C GLY A 466 20.68 -3.87 -1.77
N PRO A 467 21.80 -3.59 -1.07
CA PRO A 467 22.78 -2.59 -1.52
C PRO A 467 23.41 -2.92 -2.89
N ASP A 468 23.41 -4.18 -3.28
CA ASP A 468 23.84 -4.68 -4.60
C ASP A 468 22.74 -4.63 -5.66
N SER A 469 21.61 -4.03 -5.34
CA SER A 469 20.40 -3.97 -6.17
C SER A 469 19.74 -5.34 -6.44
N ALA A 470 20.09 -6.40 -5.71
CA ALA A 470 19.36 -7.65 -5.73
C ALA A 470 17.99 -7.50 -5.05
N MET A 471 16.96 -8.09 -5.66
CA MET A 471 15.62 -8.07 -5.09
C MET A 471 15.53 -9.08 -3.93
N VAL A 472 15.19 -8.58 -2.72
CA VAL A 472 15.09 -9.41 -1.50
C VAL A 472 13.65 -9.54 -1.01
N TRP A 473 12.73 -8.71 -1.48
CA TRP A 473 11.32 -8.80 -1.15
C TRP A 473 10.46 -8.17 -2.24
N THR A 474 9.28 -8.75 -2.49
CA THR A 474 8.29 -8.10 -3.34
C THR A 474 6.87 -8.50 -2.95
N TYR A 475 5.99 -7.51 -2.95
CA TYR A 475 4.59 -7.60 -2.59
C TYR A 475 3.75 -6.83 -3.61
N THR A 476 2.58 -7.36 -3.97
CA THR A 476 1.63 -6.65 -4.85
C THR A 476 0.34 -6.40 -4.09
N ASN A 477 -0.07 -5.13 -3.97
CA ASN A 477 -1.31 -4.74 -3.32
C ASN A 477 -2.51 -5.51 -3.88
N PRO A 478 -3.20 -6.33 -3.08
CA PRO A 478 -4.36 -7.09 -3.52
C PRO A 478 -5.67 -6.30 -3.43
N VAL A 479 -5.63 -5.04 -2.96
CA VAL A 479 -6.84 -4.25 -2.70
C VAL A 479 -7.21 -3.43 -3.91
N SER A 480 -8.46 -3.58 -4.35
CA SER A 480 -9.08 -2.72 -5.35
C SER A 480 -10.20 -1.94 -4.68
N ASP A 481 -10.15 -0.61 -4.72
CA ASP A 481 -11.01 0.30 -3.94
C ASP A 481 -10.90 0.00 -2.42
N THR A 482 -11.85 -0.72 -1.85
CA THR A 482 -11.89 -1.06 -0.40
C THR A 482 -11.89 -2.57 -0.14
N LEU A 483 -11.91 -3.39 -1.18
CA LEU A 483 -12.07 -4.82 -1.08
C LEU A 483 -10.81 -5.57 -1.54
N PRO A 484 -10.30 -6.50 -0.73
CA PRO A 484 -9.25 -7.42 -1.18
C PRO A 484 -9.71 -8.27 -2.35
N ALA A 485 -8.79 -8.53 -3.27
CA ALA A 485 -9.02 -9.39 -4.42
C ALA A 485 -8.46 -10.81 -4.21
N TYR A 486 -8.98 -11.74 -5.01
CA TYR A 486 -8.38 -13.07 -5.20
C TYR A 486 -7.14 -12.98 -6.09
N GLN A 487 -6.35 -14.07 -6.10
CA GLN A 487 -5.29 -14.24 -7.09
C GLN A 487 -5.85 -14.06 -8.51
N GLY A 488 -5.15 -13.31 -9.33
CA GLY A 488 -5.57 -12.92 -10.67
C GLY A 488 -5.10 -11.52 -11.02
N THR A 489 -5.59 -10.94 -12.10
CA THR A 489 -5.30 -9.55 -12.46
C THR A 489 -6.12 -8.63 -11.56
N VAL A 490 -5.44 -7.81 -10.77
CA VAL A 490 -6.07 -6.74 -9.99
C VAL A 490 -5.96 -5.44 -10.77
N VAL A 491 -7.09 -4.79 -10.94
CA VAL A 491 -7.17 -3.46 -11.55
C VAL A 491 -7.44 -2.42 -10.46
N GLN A 492 -6.97 -1.18 -10.65
CA GLN A 492 -7.18 -0.09 -9.69
C GLN A 492 -6.58 -0.36 -8.29
N ASN A 493 -5.45 -1.05 -8.25
CA ASN A 493 -4.70 -1.32 -7.01
C ASN A 493 -3.55 -0.33 -6.77
N ALA A 494 -3.62 0.85 -7.38
CA ALA A 494 -2.60 1.88 -7.23
C ALA A 494 -2.42 2.33 -5.77
N VAL A 495 -1.18 2.62 -5.39
CA VAL A 495 -0.79 3.06 -4.05
C VAL A 495 0.07 4.31 -4.18
N HIS A 496 -0.22 5.34 -3.36
CA HIS A 496 0.55 6.57 -3.41
C HIS A 496 1.97 6.36 -2.91
N ARG A 497 2.10 5.79 -1.69
CA ARG A 497 3.36 5.43 -1.02
C ARG A 497 3.15 4.21 -0.14
N SER A 498 4.27 3.50 0.20
CA SER A 498 4.24 2.33 1.08
C SER A 498 5.41 2.36 2.06
N PRO A 499 5.42 3.29 3.05
CA PRO A 499 6.49 3.36 4.03
C PRO A 499 6.53 2.12 4.91
N ARG A 500 7.77 1.71 5.30
CA ARG A 500 7.99 0.63 6.24
C ARG A 500 8.58 1.16 7.54
N TYR A 501 8.08 0.65 8.65
CA TYR A 501 8.42 1.03 10.01
C TYR A 501 9.11 -0.12 10.73
N ALA A 502 10.07 0.20 11.60
CA ALA A 502 10.77 -0.76 12.45
C ALA A 502 9.78 -1.48 13.39
N PRO A 503 10.07 -2.73 13.82
CA PRO A 503 9.22 -3.42 14.80
C PRO A 503 9.12 -2.69 16.14
N ASP A 504 10.13 -1.93 16.50
CA ASP A 504 10.23 -1.10 17.72
C ASP A 504 9.85 0.37 17.51
N TYR A 505 9.26 0.71 16.35
CA TYR A 505 8.83 2.08 16.07
C TYR A 505 7.86 2.58 17.14
N ALA A 506 8.06 3.82 17.63
CA ALA A 506 7.31 4.36 18.76
C ALA A 506 5.79 4.31 18.56
N GLY A 507 5.33 4.63 17.35
CA GLY A 507 3.90 4.61 16.99
C GLY A 507 3.24 3.22 16.98
N LEU A 508 4.01 2.15 17.16
CA LEU A 508 3.50 0.76 17.27
C LEU A 508 3.46 0.26 18.71
N GLN A 509 4.03 1.00 19.66
CA GLN A 509 4.13 0.56 21.04
C GLN A 509 2.76 0.50 21.72
N GLY A 510 2.54 -0.56 22.50
CA GLY A 510 1.28 -0.77 23.22
C GLY A 510 0.13 -1.38 22.40
N HIS A 511 0.34 -1.62 21.11
CA HIS A 511 -0.65 -2.26 20.24
C HIS A 511 -0.41 -3.76 20.08
N ASP A 512 -1.48 -4.51 19.82
CA ASP A 512 -1.39 -5.93 19.46
C ASP A 512 -0.91 -6.05 18.00
N LEU A 513 0.32 -6.51 17.83
CA LEU A 513 0.95 -6.72 16.54
C LEU A 513 0.96 -8.20 16.12
N THR A 514 0.09 -9.01 16.72
CA THR A 514 -0.05 -10.43 16.35
C THR A 514 -0.48 -10.55 14.89
N PRO A 515 0.31 -11.23 14.03
CA PRO A 515 -0.02 -11.33 12.61
C PRO A 515 -1.31 -12.13 12.38
N GLY A 516 -2.23 -11.52 11.64
CA GLY A 516 -3.46 -12.16 11.15
C GLY A 516 -3.26 -12.91 9.83
N TYR A 517 -4.33 -13.00 9.04
CA TYR A 517 -4.31 -13.58 7.70
C TYR A 517 -3.69 -12.61 6.69
N PRO A 518 -3.18 -13.11 5.54
CA PRO A 518 -2.84 -12.27 4.41
C PRO A 518 -4.01 -11.39 3.97
N VAL A 519 -3.68 -10.23 3.37
CA VAL A 519 -4.72 -9.27 2.91
C VAL A 519 -5.51 -9.85 1.74
N GLU A 520 -4.84 -10.54 0.82
CA GLU A 520 -5.46 -11.15 -0.35
C GLU A 520 -6.42 -12.28 0.03
N LEU A 521 -7.49 -12.41 -0.76
CA LEU A 521 -8.42 -13.51 -0.63
C LEU A 521 -7.87 -14.72 -1.41
N TYR A 522 -7.70 -15.83 -0.75
CA TYR A 522 -7.48 -17.09 -1.44
C TYR A 522 -8.84 -17.59 -1.96
N GLN A 523 -8.93 -17.88 -3.25
CA GLN A 523 -10.01 -18.74 -3.70
C GLN A 523 -9.84 -20.04 -2.90
N THR A 524 -10.74 -20.28 -1.97
CA THR A 524 -11.08 -21.69 -1.72
C THR A 524 -11.43 -22.19 -3.12
N ARG A 525 -10.53 -22.97 -3.74
CA ARG A 525 -10.97 -23.77 -4.90
C ARG A 525 -12.29 -24.34 -4.42
N GLN A 526 -13.43 -23.96 -5.05
CA GLN A 526 -14.48 -24.92 -5.11
C GLN A 526 -13.74 -26.20 -5.48
N TYR A 527 -13.66 -27.13 -4.55
CA TYR A 527 -13.55 -28.50 -4.94
C TYR A 527 -14.66 -28.62 -5.99
N VAL A 528 -14.28 -28.53 -7.26
CA VAL A 528 -15.00 -29.27 -8.26
C VAL A 528 -14.68 -30.68 -7.82
N GLY A 529 -15.43 -31.13 -6.81
CA GLY A 529 -15.44 -32.51 -6.46
C GLY A 529 -15.61 -33.17 -7.79
N VAL A 530 -14.62 -33.98 -8.20
CA VAL A 530 -14.88 -34.98 -9.21
C VAL A 530 -16.26 -35.45 -8.85
N LYS A 531 -17.25 -35.14 -9.70
CA LYS A 531 -18.57 -35.75 -9.57
C LYS A 531 -18.25 -37.23 -9.62
N GLN A 532 -18.03 -37.82 -8.44
CA GLN A 532 -18.24 -39.25 -8.31
C GLN A 532 -19.66 -39.41 -8.79
N ALA A 533 -19.76 -40.01 -9.95
CA ALA A 533 -21.07 -40.43 -10.41
C ALA A 533 -21.69 -41.14 -9.20
N PRO A 534 -22.86 -40.67 -8.70
CA PRO A 534 -23.47 -41.29 -7.52
C PRO A 534 -23.50 -42.79 -7.79
N PRO A 535 -23.19 -43.63 -6.79
CA PRO A 535 -23.33 -45.07 -6.96
C PRO A 535 -24.71 -45.34 -7.57
N ALA A 536 -24.75 -46.17 -8.60
CA ALA A 536 -26.01 -46.46 -9.32
C ALA A 536 -27.07 -46.85 -8.30
N GLY A 537 -28.11 -46.02 -8.13
CA GLY A 537 -29.19 -46.21 -7.15
C GLY A 537 -29.31 -45.14 -6.05
N SER A 538 -28.43 -44.11 -5.96
CA SER A 538 -28.55 -43.04 -4.95
C SER A 538 -29.65 -42.04 -5.37
N VAL A 539 -30.65 -41.85 -4.48
CA VAL A 539 -31.69 -40.83 -4.65
C VAL A 539 -31.06 -39.44 -4.36
N PRO A 540 -31.14 -38.45 -5.25
CA PRO A 540 -30.60 -37.10 -4.99
C PRO A 540 -31.27 -36.49 -3.75
N VAL A 541 -30.50 -36.08 -2.76
CA VAL A 541 -31.01 -35.35 -1.57
C VAL A 541 -31.22 -33.90 -2.00
N GLY A 542 -32.47 -33.51 -2.22
CA GLY A 542 -32.83 -32.13 -2.49
C GLY A 542 -32.81 -31.29 -1.22
N LEU A 543 -32.13 -30.14 -1.20
CA LEU A 543 -32.17 -29.16 -0.11
C LEU A 543 -32.70 -27.83 -0.63
N ALA A 544 -33.75 -27.30 -0.02
CA ALA A 544 -34.36 -26.04 -0.38
C ALA A 544 -34.60 -25.12 0.82
N VAL A 545 -34.46 -23.83 0.65
CA VAL A 545 -34.67 -22.80 1.67
C VAL A 545 -35.68 -21.78 1.17
N ARG A 546 -36.73 -21.51 1.96
CA ARG A 546 -37.77 -20.53 1.60
C ARG A 546 -38.32 -19.78 2.84
N PRO A 547 -38.57 -18.46 2.76
CA PRO A 547 -38.17 -17.58 1.67
C PRO A 547 -36.62 -17.42 1.62
N ASN A 548 -36.08 -17.04 0.48
CA ASN A 548 -34.66 -16.74 0.32
C ASN A 548 -34.52 -15.72 -0.83
N PRO A 549 -34.21 -14.44 -0.58
CA PRO A 549 -33.82 -13.86 0.73
C PRO A 549 -34.93 -13.90 1.80
N PHE A 550 -34.52 -13.83 3.08
CA PHE A 550 -35.43 -13.80 4.22
C PHE A 550 -35.08 -12.68 5.23
N GLY A 551 -36.07 -12.18 5.95
CA GLY A 551 -35.89 -11.24 7.05
C GLY A 551 -35.69 -11.98 8.36
N ARG A 552 -36.80 -12.40 9.01
CA ARG A 552 -36.76 -12.95 10.37
C ARG A 552 -36.51 -14.44 10.43
N GLN A 553 -37.01 -15.22 9.46
CA GLN A 553 -36.87 -16.68 9.49
C GLN A 553 -36.90 -17.30 8.08
N ALA A 554 -36.23 -18.44 7.94
CA ALA A 554 -36.21 -19.25 6.72
C ALA A 554 -36.52 -20.72 7.05
N ARG A 555 -37.41 -21.34 6.27
CA ARG A 555 -37.72 -22.75 6.36
C ARG A 555 -36.79 -23.57 5.46
N ILE A 556 -36.19 -24.61 6.02
CA ILE A 556 -35.26 -25.51 5.35
C ILE A 556 -35.98 -26.86 5.13
N SER A 557 -36.11 -27.23 3.85
CA SER A 557 -36.80 -28.46 3.44
C SER A 557 -35.85 -29.36 2.67
N PHE A 558 -35.90 -30.68 2.97
CA PHE A 558 -35.08 -31.69 2.31
C PHE A 558 -35.74 -33.06 2.36
N ASN A 559 -35.30 -33.96 1.48
CA ASN A 559 -35.73 -35.35 1.49
C ASN A 559 -34.54 -36.24 1.82
N LEU A 560 -34.64 -37.02 2.89
CA LEU A 560 -33.64 -38.04 3.24
C LEU A 560 -34.04 -39.42 2.70
N PRO A 561 -33.09 -40.24 2.29
CA PRO A 561 -33.32 -41.67 2.08
C PRO A 561 -33.87 -42.33 3.35
N ARG A 562 -34.68 -43.37 3.21
CA ARG A 562 -35.24 -44.11 4.35
C ARG A 562 -34.11 -44.56 5.29
N ALA A 563 -34.20 -44.23 6.58
CA ALA A 563 -33.27 -44.56 7.66
C ALA A 563 -31.90 -43.83 7.63
N ALA A 564 -31.71 -42.77 6.85
CA ALA A 564 -30.51 -41.98 6.93
C ALA A 564 -30.55 -40.96 8.07
N SER A 565 -29.52 -40.91 8.92
CA SER A 565 -29.27 -39.81 9.84
C SER A 565 -28.54 -38.68 9.12
N ALA A 566 -28.81 -37.45 9.49
CA ALA A 566 -28.13 -36.30 8.92
C ALA A 566 -27.95 -35.20 9.98
N GLU A 567 -26.94 -34.36 9.80
CA GLU A 567 -26.72 -33.13 10.55
C GLU A 567 -27.06 -31.92 9.67
N LEU A 568 -27.71 -30.93 10.28
CA LEU A 568 -28.10 -29.70 9.62
C LEU A 568 -27.40 -28.53 10.31
N GLY A 569 -26.47 -27.87 9.61
CA GLY A 569 -25.73 -26.74 10.14
C GLY A 569 -25.89 -25.47 9.29
N ILE A 570 -25.89 -24.31 9.95
CA ILE A 570 -25.80 -23.01 9.30
C ILE A 570 -24.38 -22.47 9.47
N TYR A 571 -23.79 -22.02 8.40
CA TYR A 571 -22.41 -21.52 8.35
C TYR A 571 -22.37 -20.11 7.77
N SER A 572 -21.48 -19.28 8.28
CA SER A 572 -21.12 -18.00 7.69
C SER A 572 -20.28 -18.18 6.41
N VAL A 573 -20.08 -17.11 5.66
CA VAL A 573 -19.30 -17.13 4.39
C VAL A 573 -17.85 -17.54 4.57
N ASP A 574 -17.29 -17.36 5.77
CA ASP A 574 -15.95 -17.77 6.17
C ASP A 574 -15.88 -19.23 6.68
N GLY A 575 -16.99 -19.98 6.58
CA GLY A 575 -17.07 -21.39 6.94
C GLY A 575 -17.27 -21.67 8.43
N ARG A 576 -17.41 -20.64 9.27
CA ARG A 576 -17.67 -20.82 10.72
C ARG A 576 -19.09 -21.34 10.94
N LEU A 577 -19.23 -22.37 11.78
CA LEU A 577 -20.53 -22.86 12.23
C LEU A 577 -21.24 -21.78 13.06
N VAL A 578 -22.41 -21.36 12.59
CA VAL A 578 -23.28 -20.36 13.24
C VAL A 578 -24.32 -21.04 14.11
N ARG A 579 -25.01 -22.06 13.57
CA ARG A 579 -26.07 -22.75 14.26
C ARG A 579 -26.13 -24.22 13.87
N THR A 580 -26.29 -25.11 14.82
CA THR A 580 -26.72 -26.49 14.59
C THR A 580 -28.23 -26.56 14.72
N LEU A 581 -28.89 -27.18 13.75
CA LEU A 581 -30.33 -27.34 13.72
C LEU A 581 -30.72 -28.82 13.73
N LEU A 582 -31.91 -29.12 14.23
CA LEU A 582 -32.44 -30.47 14.14
C LEU A 582 -32.65 -30.85 12.67
N ALA A 583 -32.10 -31.96 12.22
CA ALA A 583 -32.17 -32.41 10.84
C ALA A 583 -33.54 -33.06 10.51
N THR A 584 -34.60 -32.26 10.62
CA THR A 584 -35.98 -32.63 10.21
C THR A 584 -36.41 -31.73 9.04
N SER A 585 -37.07 -32.33 8.03
CA SER A 585 -37.54 -31.54 6.90
C SER A 585 -38.59 -30.52 7.34
N GLY A 586 -38.40 -29.26 6.97
CA GLY A 586 -39.24 -28.14 7.40
C GLY A 586 -38.74 -27.41 8.65
N THR A 587 -37.53 -27.74 9.16
CA THR A 587 -36.86 -26.99 10.21
C THR A 587 -36.75 -25.53 9.85
N VAL A 588 -36.98 -24.65 10.81
CA VAL A 588 -36.93 -23.20 10.65
C VAL A 588 -35.67 -22.67 11.32
N TRP A 589 -34.89 -21.86 10.58
CA TRP A 589 -33.86 -21.03 11.16
C TRP A 589 -34.38 -19.62 11.40
N ASP A 590 -34.27 -19.16 12.62
CA ASP A 590 -34.75 -17.86 13.12
C ASP A 590 -33.71 -16.72 12.93
N GLY A 591 -32.61 -17.01 12.27
CA GLY A 591 -31.53 -16.04 12.09
C GLY A 591 -30.65 -15.82 13.31
N ALA A 592 -30.69 -16.75 14.31
CA ALA A 592 -29.85 -16.69 15.49
C ALA A 592 -28.73 -17.73 15.46
N ASP A 593 -27.68 -17.50 16.24
CA ASP A 593 -26.56 -18.43 16.46
C ASP A 593 -26.92 -19.50 17.53
N ASN A 594 -25.95 -20.36 17.89
CA ASN A 594 -26.14 -21.38 18.90
C ASN A 594 -26.43 -20.83 20.31
N ASN A 595 -26.11 -19.58 20.58
CA ASN A 595 -26.34 -18.89 21.84
C ASN A 595 -27.66 -18.11 21.85
N GLY A 596 -28.41 -18.12 20.74
CA GLY A 596 -29.67 -17.42 20.59
C GLY A 596 -29.52 -15.93 20.18
N TYR A 597 -28.33 -15.44 19.90
CA TYR A 597 -28.11 -14.06 19.42
C TYR A 597 -28.37 -13.97 17.93
N LEU A 598 -29.15 -12.96 17.53
CA LEU A 598 -29.41 -12.69 16.11
C LEU A 598 -28.10 -12.35 15.38
N VAL A 599 -27.87 -13.06 14.29
CA VAL A 599 -26.71 -12.78 13.42
C VAL A 599 -27.02 -11.64 12.46
N GLY A 600 -25.97 -10.95 11.99
CA GLY A 600 -26.10 -9.80 11.10
C GLY A 600 -26.73 -10.14 9.75
N ARG A 601 -27.10 -9.10 8.99
CA ARG A 601 -27.48 -9.22 7.57
C ARG A 601 -26.29 -9.80 6.80
N GLY A 602 -26.56 -10.67 5.84
CA GLY A 602 -25.47 -11.26 5.06
C GLY A 602 -25.84 -12.57 4.39
N VAL A 603 -24.83 -13.20 3.82
CA VAL A 603 -24.92 -14.51 3.19
C VAL A 603 -24.48 -15.57 4.18
N TYR A 604 -25.28 -16.64 4.25
CA TYR A 604 -25.01 -17.84 5.04
C TYR A 604 -25.17 -19.07 4.16
N TYR A 605 -24.72 -20.21 4.61
CA TYR A 605 -24.90 -21.50 3.95
C TYR A 605 -25.53 -22.49 4.89
N CYS A 606 -26.63 -23.10 4.48
CA CYS A 606 -27.20 -24.25 5.12
C CYS A 606 -26.54 -25.50 4.54
N ARG A 607 -25.97 -26.36 5.36
CA ARG A 607 -25.35 -27.64 4.98
C ARG A 607 -26.10 -28.78 5.65
N LEU A 608 -26.52 -29.73 4.85
CA LEU A 608 -27.10 -31.00 5.32
C LEU A 608 -26.09 -32.10 5.01
N GLN A 609 -25.60 -32.77 6.03
CA GLN A 609 -24.56 -33.80 5.92
C GLN A 609 -25.02 -35.11 6.56
N GLY A 610 -24.87 -36.19 5.84
CA GLY A 610 -25.06 -37.57 6.32
C GLY A 610 -23.84 -38.42 5.98
N PRO A 611 -23.80 -39.70 6.40
CA PRO A 611 -22.64 -40.57 6.19
C PRO A 611 -22.25 -40.79 4.73
N THR A 612 -23.19 -40.66 3.81
CA THR A 612 -23.00 -40.98 2.37
C THR A 612 -23.35 -39.81 1.44
N PHE A 613 -23.73 -38.66 2.00
CA PHE A 613 -24.10 -37.49 1.20
C PHE A 613 -23.81 -36.18 1.94
N SER A 614 -23.52 -35.12 1.17
CA SER A 614 -23.47 -33.75 1.66
C SER A 614 -24.06 -32.83 0.59
N THR A 615 -24.96 -31.93 1.00
CA THR A 615 -25.55 -30.92 0.13
C THR A 615 -25.66 -29.59 0.85
N SER A 616 -25.58 -28.48 0.14
CA SER A 616 -25.66 -27.14 0.73
C SER A 616 -26.57 -26.21 -0.09
N ALA A 617 -27.15 -25.24 0.60
CA ALA A 617 -27.97 -24.19 -0.01
C ALA A 617 -27.57 -22.83 0.55
N LYS A 618 -27.52 -21.82 -0.29
CA LYS A 618 -27.25 -20.44 0.09
C LYS A 618 -28.48 -19.83 0.77
N LEU A 619 -28.27 -19.07 1.85
CA LEU A 619 -29.26 -18.24 2.53
C LEU A 619 -28.83 -16.78 2.47
N VAL A 620 -29.78 -15.89 2.24
CA VAL A 620 -29.54 -14.45 2.27
C VAL A 620 -30.46 -13.83 3.31
N LYS A 621 -29.85 -13.34 4.42
CA LYS A 621 -30.55 -12.64 5.50
C LYS A 621 -30.54 -11.14 5.24
N THR A 622 -31.71 -10.50 5.23
CA THR A 622 -31.89 -9.08 4.87
C THR A 622 -32.21 -8.16 6.04
N GLU A 623 -32.57 -8.71 7.21
CA GLU A 623 -32.89 -7.96 8.42
C GLU A 623 -32.08 -8.45 9.64
#